data_181644786968c3356870b628950a7680
#
_entry.id   181644786968c3356870b628950a7680
#
_cell.length_a   1.000
_cell.length_b   1.000
_cell.length_c   1.000
_cell.angle_alpha   90.00
_cell.angle_beta   90.00
_cell.angle_gamma   90.00
#
_symmetry.space_group_name_H-M   'P 1'
#
loop_
_entity.id
_entity.type
_entity.pdbx_description
1 polymer ?
#
loop_
_entity_poly.entity_id
_entity_poly.type
_entity_poly.pdbx_seq_one_letter_code
_entity_poly.pdbx_strand_id
1 'polypeptide(L)'
;MLWTGIACAALFLKAAFMARLKVLYGFHAVTARLRHDSSSIEEILYDSTRRDRRMQDFLQLVQSSGVRLIAVEDARLHGLAGTHRHQGVVARATDLPLAQNLAELLDALPGPALLLVLDGVTDPHNLGACLRVADAAGAHAVIAPRDRAVGLNSTAAKVASGAAETVPYITVTNLARTLRELKDAGVWVIGTAGDAPRSLYETALDGPVALVMGAEGEGMRRLTRETCDDLVYIPMMGSVDSLNVSVASGIGLFEAVRQRNPIKNR
;
A
#
# COMPACT_ATOMS: atom_id res chain seq x y z
N MET A 1 29.30 44.00 -7.35
CA MET A 1 28.93 42.86 -8.26
C MET A 1 28.79 41.57 -7.45
N LEU A 2 27.75 41.42 -6.60
CA LEU A 2 27.52 40.20 -5.78
C LEU A 2 26.04 39.89 -5.58
N TRP A 3 25.15 40.42 -6.43
CA TRP A 3 23.70 40.24 -6.26
C TRP A 3 22.98 39.37 -7.33
N THR A 4 23.73 38.85 -8.32
CA THR A 4 23.13 38.03 -9.41
C THR A 4 23.19 36.51 -9.15
N GLY A 5 23.92 36.05 -8.12
CA GLY A 5 24.08 34.61 -7.83
C GLY A 5 22.92 33.97 -7.05
N ILE A 6 22.26 34.72 -6.18
CA ILE A 6 21.25 34.16 -5.26
C ILE A 6 19.91 33.97 -5.97
N ALA A 7 19.56 34.85 -6.90
CA ALA A 7 18.33 34.72 -7.69
C ALA A 7 18.39 33.56 -8.68
N CYS A 8 19.56 33.26 -9.23
CA CYS A 8 19.76 32.13 -10.16
C CYS A 8 19.72 30.78 -9.42
N ALA A 9 20.30 30.70 -8.22
CA ALA A 9 20.23 29.46 -7.39
C ALA A 9 18.81 29.16 -6.93
N ALA A 10 18.02 30.15 -6.57
CA ALA A 10 16.61 29.97 -6.21
C ALA A 10 15.73 29.56 -7.39
N LEU A 11 16.04 30.04 -8.61
CA LEU A 11 15.36 29.59 -9.84
C LEU A 11 15.77 28.15 -10.23
N PHE A 12 17.03 27.79 -10.05
CA PHE A 12 17.51 26.41 -10.29
C PHE A 12 16.99 25.43 -9.24
N LEU A 13 16.87 25.79 -7.97
CA LEU A 13 16.19 24.99 -6.96
C LEU A 13 14.69 24.84 -7.26
N LYS A 14 14.03 25.88 -7.76
CA LYS A 14 12.62 25.82 -8.17
C LYS A 14 12.42 24.98 -9.43
N ALA A 15 13.37 24.97 -10.35
CA ALA A 15 13.33 24.14 -11.56
C ALA A 15 13.70 22.67 -11.28
N ALA A 16 14.59 22.39 -10.34
CA ALA A 16 14.92 21.03 -9.89
C ALA A 16 13.82 20.43 -9.00
N PHE A 17 12.98 21.27 -8.38
CA PHE A 17 11.82 20.89 -7.58
C PHE A 17 10.49 20.88 -8.39
N MET A 18 10.54 20.94 -9.69
CA MET A 18 9.43 20.49 -10.53
C MET A 18 9.42 18.95 -10.51
N ALA A 19 9.21 18.39 -9.31
CA ALA A 19 8.79 17.01 -9.15
C ALA A 19 7.71 16.73 -10.19
N ARG A 20 7.89 15.69 -10.96
CA ARG A 20 6.96 15.28 -12.01
C ARG A 20 5.63 15.05 -11.35
N LEU A 21 4.69 15.99 -11.49
CA LEU A 21 3.37 15.88 -10.87
C LEU A 21 2.70 14.61 -11.41
N LYS A 22 2.36 13.72 -10.50
CA LYS A 22 1.59 12.52 -10.79
C LYS A 22 0.11 12.89 -10.91
N VAL A 23 -0.56 12.30 -11.86
CA VAL A 23 -2.00 12.46 -12.03
C VAL A 23 -2.69 11.28 -11.35
N LEU A 24 -3.44 11.57 -10.30
CA LEU A 24 -4.33 10.63 -9.63
C LEU A 24 -5.76 10.87 -10.11
N TYR A 25 -6.55 9.81 -10.28
CA TYR A 25 -7.93 9.96 -10.72
C TYR A 25 -8.88 8.97 -10.05
N GLY A 26 -10.13 9.41 -9.92
CA GLY A 26 -11.19 8.70 -9.25
C GLY A 26 -11.21 8.91 -7.73
N PHE A 27 -12.40 8.78 -7.14
CA PHE A 27 -12.63 9.09 -5.73
C PHE A 27 -11.70 8.36 -4.78
N HIS A 28 -11.47 7.06 -5.00
CA HIS A 28 -10.69 6.25 -4.06
C HIS A 28 -9.22 6.69 -3.99
N ALA A 29 -8.56 6.83 -5.15
CA ALA A 29 -7.16 7.20 -5.19
C ALA A 29 -6.93 8.62 -4.62
N VAL A 30 -7.78 9.58 -5.03
CA VAL A 30 -7.66 10.96 -4.57
C VAL A 30 -7.99 11.09 -3.08
N THR A 31 -9.04 10.39 -2.59
CA THR A 31 -9.41 10.40 -1.17
C THR A 31 -8.34 9.72 -0.30
N ALA A 32 -7.76 8.60 -0.74
CA ALA A 32 -6.70 7.93 -0.01
C ALA A 32 -5.48 8.85 0.16
N ARG A 33 -5.03 9.49 -0.93
CA ARG A 33 -3.94 10.45 -0.90
C ARG A 33 -4.25 11.65 -0.01
N LEU A 34 -5.47 12.19 -0.10
CA LEU A 34 -5.91 13.34 0.69
C LEU A 34 -5.89 13.07 2.20
N ARG A 35 -6.29 11.87 2.59
CA ARG A 35 -6.28 11.43 4.00
C ARG A 35 -4.88 11.10 4.51
N HIS A 36 -4.02 10.58 3.64
CA HIS A 36 -2.66 10.18 3.99
C HIS A 36 -1.74 11.41 4.10
N ASP A 37 -1.72 12.25 3.06
CA ASP A 37 -0.93 13.48 3.04
C ASP A 37 -1.55 14.50 2.07
N SER A 38 -2.38 15.39 2.60
CA SER A 38 -3.03 16.45 1.81
C SER A 38 -2.03 17.46 1.26
N SER A 39 -0.87 17.65 1.90
CA SER A 39 0.17 18.59 1.46
C SER A 39 0.85 18.17 0.17
N SER A 40 0.82 16.88 -0.14
CA SER A 40 1.33 16.33 -1.40
C SER A 40 0.44 16.61 -2.62
N ILE A 41 -0.79 17.10 -2.41
CA ILE A 41 -1.73 17.42 -3.49
C ILE A 41 -1.65 18.91 -3.81
N GLU A 42 -1.26 19.23 -5.03
CA GLU A 42 -1.19 20.62 -5.49
C GLU A 42 -2.58 21.20 -5.79
N GLU A 43 -3.39 20.41 -6.50
CA GLU A 43 -4.76 20.80 -6.85
C GLU A 43 -5.65 19.59 -7.14
N ILE A 44 -6.95 19.75 -6.91
CA ILE A 44 -7.97 18.77 -7.28
C ILE A 44 -8.93 19.42 -8.27
N LEU A 45 -9.09 18.76 -9.42
CA LEU A 45 -10.05 19.14 -10.44
C LEU A 45 -11.28 18.22 -10.36
N TYR A 46 -12.46 18.79 -10.45
CA TYR A 46 -13.70 18.02 -10.38
C TYR A 46 -14.70 18.46 -11.45
N ASP A 47 -15.55 17.53 -11.87
CA ASP A 47 -16.62 17.79 -12.83
C ASP A 47 -17.69 18.71 -12.20
N SER A 48 -17.80 19.94 -12.73
CA SER A 48 -18.74 20.95 -12.28
C SER A 48 -20.21 20.59 -12.48
N THR A 49 -20.51 19.63 -13.36
CA THR A 49 -21.88 19.22 -13.67
C THR A 49 -22.38 18.11 -12.76
N ARG A 50 -21.47 17.39 -12.10
CA ARG A 50 -21.79 16.27 -11.25
C ARG A 50 -22.23 16.70 -9.85
N ARG A 51 -23.46 16.31 -9.45
CA ARG A 51 -24.10 16.76 -8.20
C ARG A 51 -24.60 15.64 -7.30
N ASP A 52 -24.17 14.40 -7.52
CA ASP A 52 -24.55 13.27 -6.70
C ASP A 52 -23.96 13.37 -5.27
N ARG A 53 -24.54 12.62 -4.34
CA ARG A 53 -24.15 12.62 -2.93
C ARG A 53 -22.67 12.33 -2.73
N ARG A 54 -22.11 11.39 -3.51
CA ARG A 54 -20.70 11.02 -3.41
C ARG A 54 -19.76 12.20 -3.76
N MET A 55 -20.14 13.00 -4.77
CA MET A 55 -19.39 14.20 -5.11
C MET A 55 -19.51 15.25 -4.01
N GLN A 56 -20.70 15.44 -3.42
CA GLN A 56 -20.91 16.39 -2.33
C GLN A 56 -20.06 16.01 -1.10
N ASP A 57 -20.11 14.74 -0.67
CA ASP A 57 -19.30 14.25 0.46
C ASP A 57 -17.80 14.43 0.20
N PHE A 58 -17.35 14.18 -1.05
CA PHE A 58 -15.97 14.38 -1.44
C PHE A 58 -15.55 15.85 -1.41
N LEU A 59 -16.37 16.76 -1.95
CA LEU A 59 -16.07 18.19 -1.94
C LEU A 59 -15.99 18.75 -0.50
N GLN A 60 -16.85 18.29 0.38
CA GLN A 60 -16.80 18.64 1.80
C GLN A 60 -15.49 18.18 2.45
N LEU A 61 -15.04 16.97 2.16
CA LEU A 61 -13.76 16.44 2.63
C LEU A 61 -12.58 17.28 2.13
N VAL A 62 -12.56 17.64 0.84
CA VAL A 62 -11.49 18.47 0.25
C VAL A 62 -11.48 19.87 0.86
N GLN A 63 -12.65 20.49 1.06
CA GLN A 63 -12.74 21.80 1.68
C GLN A 63 -12.16 21.83 3.10
N SER A 64 -12.35 20.76 3.88
CA SER A 64 -11.77 20.63 5.22
C SER A 64 -10.25 20.46 5.23
N SER A 65 -9.66 20.01 4.12
CA SER A 65 -8.20 19.79 3.98
C SER A 65 -7.43 21.03 3.51
N GLY A 66 -8.12 22.07 3.03
CA GLY A 66 -7.50 23.28 2.49
C GLY A 66 -6.84 23.13 1.12
N VAL A 67 -6.98 21.98 0.46
CA VAL A 67 -6.42 21.74 -0.88
C VAL A 67 -7.19 22.54 -1.93
N ARG A 68 -6.48 23.11 -2.89
CA ARG A 68 -7.07 23.89 -3.99
C ARG A 68 -8.03 23.05 -4.82
N LEU A 69 -9.28 23.50 -4.93
CA LEU A 69 -10.34 22.90 -5.74
C LEU A 69 -10.59 23.71 -7.01
N ILE A 70 -10.71 23.03 -8.16
CA ILE A 70 -10.98 23.66 -9.45
C ILE A 70 -12.14 22.93 -10.14
N ALA A 71 -13.23 23.63 -10.38
CA ALA A 71 -14.36 23.15 -11.16
C ALA A 71 -14.01 23.19 -12.65
N VAL A 72 -14.19 22.08 -13.36
CA VAL A 72 -13.87 21.98 -14.79
C VAL A 72 -14.92 21.13 -15.52
N GLU A 73 -14.87 21.14 -16.85
CA GLU A 73 -15.67 20.24 -17.69
C GLU A 73 -15.04 18.84 -17.78
N ASP A 74 -15.85 17.82 -17.99
CA ASP A 74 -15.45 16.40 -18.12
C ASP A 74 -14.33 16.19 -19.16
N ALA A 75 -14.39 16.89 -20.28
CA ALA A 75 -13.37 16.82 -21.33
C ALA A 75 -11.95 17.17 -20.83
N ARG A 76 -11.83 18.14 -19.92
CA ARG A 76 -10.56 18.52 -19.32
C ARG A 76 -10.04 17.44 -18.37
N LEU A 77 -10.92 16.81 -17.58
CA LEU A 77 -10.58 15.70 -16.70
C LEU A 77 -10.09 14.51 -17.53
N HIS A 78 -10.79 14.18 -18.62
CA HIS A 78 -10.38 13.14 -19.54
C HIS A 78 -8.99 13.40 -20.14
N GLY A 79 -8.73 14.62 -20.60
CA GLY A 79 -7.42 15.00 -21.14
C GLY A 79 -6.27 14.85 -20.13
N LEU A 80 -6.51 15.15 -18.84
CA LEU A 80 -5.52 15.00 -17.77
C LEU A 80 -5.33 13.55 -17.35
N ALA A 81 -6.42 12.80 -17.18
CA ALA A 81 -6.38 11.41 -16.72
C ALA A 81 -5.99 10.41 -17.80
N GLY A 82 -6.10 10.77 -19.08
CA GLY A 82 -5.92 9.87 -20.22
C GLY A 82 -6.95 8.73 -20.29
N THR A 83 -8.07 8.86 -19.57
CA THR A 83 -9.12 7.83 -19.48
C THR A 83 -10.46 8.43 -19.07
N HIS A 84 -11.56 7.84 -19.53
CA HIS A 84 -12.92 8.19 -19.09
C HIS A 84 -13.28 7.64 -17.68
N ARG A 85 -12.39 6.86 -17.04
CA ARG A 85 -12.67 6.22 -15.76
C ARG A 85 -12.34 7.10 -14.56
N HIS A 86 -12.15 8.40 -14.74
CA HIS A 86 -11.81 9.35 -13.68
C HIS A 86 -12.96 9.65 -12.70
N GLN A 87 -14.16 9.18 -12.98
CA GLN A 87 -15.31 9.34 -12.09
C GLN A 87 -15.60 10.80 -11.70
N GLY A 88 -15.24 11.75 -12.55
CA GLY A 88 -15.42 13.18 -12.32
C GLY A 88 -14.41 13.82 -11.34
N VAL A 89 -13.31 13.14 -11.01
CA VAL A 89 -12.29 13.65 -10.07
C VAL A 89 -10.88 13.32 -10.58
N VAL A 90 -10.03 14.34 -10.62
CA VAL A 90 -8.60 14.24 -10.95
C VAL A 90 -7.81 15.11 -9.99
N ALA A 91 -6.68 14.62 -9.48
CA ALA A 91 -5.76 15.40 -8.67
C ALA A 91 -4.37 15.43 -9.31
N ARG A 92 -3.67 16.55 -9.13
CA ARG A 92 -2.24 16.68 -9.42
C ARG A 92 -1.50 16.66 -8.09
N ALA A 93 -0.63 15.68 -7.90
CA ALA A 93 0.08 15.46 -6.66
C ALA A 93 1.57 15.24 -6.91
N THR A 94 2.40 15.62 -5.96
CA THR A 94 3.80 15.22 -5.94
C THR A 94 3.92 13.73 -5.63
N ASP A 95 4.95 13.06 -6.13
CA ASP A 95 5.21 11.70 -5.68
C ASP A 95 5.48 11.70 -4.18
N LEU A 96 4.81 10.82 -3.46
CA LEU A 96 5.22 10.54 -2.08
C LEU A 96 6.53 9.75 -2.15
N PRO A 97 7.52 10.11 -1.36
CA PRO A 97 8.69 9.27 -1.17
C PRO A 97 8.28 8.05 -0.33
N LEU A 98 7.53 7.12 -0.94
CA LEU A 98 7.31 5.83 -0.32
C LEU A 98 8.67 5.16 -0.14
N ALA A 99 8.88 4.56 1.03
CA ALA A 99 10.12 3.85 1.32
C ALA A 99 10.40 2.82 0.21
N GLN A 100 11.54 2.97 -0.44
CA GLN A 100 12.02 2.02 -1.46
C GLN A 100 13.00 1.01 -0.87
N ASN A 101 13.45 1.29 0.34
CA ASN A 101 14.45 0.52 1.07
C ASN A 101 13.84 0.05 2.40
N LEU A 102 13.97 -1.24 2.67
CA LEU A 102 13.41 -1.86 3.87
C LEU A 102 14.09 -1.36 5.16
N ALA A 103 15.41 -1.13 5.14
CA ALA A 103 16.13 -0.64 6.32
C ALA A 103 15.66 0.77 6.72
N GLU A 104 15.56 1.69 5.74
CA GLU A 104 15.03 3.04 5.97
C GLU A 104 13.58 3.01 6.50
N LEU A 105 12.76 2.08 5.99
CA LEU A 105 11.41 1.88 6.49
C LEU A 105 11.42 1.50 7.97
N LEU A 106 12.19 0.46 8.34
CA LEU A 106 12.21 -0.07 9.70
C LEU A 106 12.72 0.97 10.70
N ASP A 107 13.76 1.74 10.33
CA ASP A 107 14.32 2.79 11.16
C ASP A 107 13.34 3.96 11.41
N ALA A 108 12.44 4.20 10.48
CA ALA A 108 11.46 5.29 10.56
C ALA A 108 10.16 4.91 11.29
N LEU A 109 9.95 3.63 11.63
CA LEU A 109 8.67 3.19 12.23
C LEU A 109 8.54 3.70 13.67
N PRO A 110 7.40 4.31 14.03
CA PRO A 110 7.14 4.78 15.39
C PRO A 110 6.75 3.66 16.37
N GLY A 111 6.57 2.44 15.89
CA GLY A 111 6.07 1.31 16.66
C GLY A 111 6.39 -0.04 16.02
N PRO A 112 5.84 -1.15 16.54
CA PRO A 112 6.15 -2.48 16.06
C PRO A 112 5.76 -2.67 14.60
N ALA A 113 6.71 -3.14 13.77
CA ALA A 113 6.50 -3.39 12.35
C ALA A 113 5.33 -4.35 12.11
N LEU A 114 4.48 -4.05 11.10
CA LEU A 114 3.50 -4.96 10.53
C LEU A 114 3.75 -5.00 9.02
N LEU A 115 4.28 -6.13 8.55
CA LEU A 115 4.68 -6.29 7.16
C LEU A 115 3.93 -7.45 6.52
N LEU A 116 3.60 -7.30 5.24
CA LEU A 116 3.07 -8.39 4.41
C LEU A 116 4.13 -8.80 3.39
N VAL A 117 4.47 -10.07 3.33
CA VAL A 117 5.42 -10.62 2.36
C VAL A 117 4.67 -11.57 1.43
N LEU A 118 4.78 -11.34 0.13
CA LEU A 118 4.10 -12.12 -0.91
C LEU A 118 5.13 -12.95 -1.68
N ASP A 119 5.15 -14.25 -1.47
CA ASP A 119 6.08 -15.16 -2.15
C ASP A 119 5.45 -15.79 -3.40
N GLY A 120 5.70 -15.18 -4.56
CA GLY A 120 5.27 -15.75 -5.84
C GLY A 120 3.87 -15.37 -6.31
N VAL A 121 3.28 -14.29 -5.80
CA VAL A 121 2.00 -13.77 -6.30
C VAL A 121 2.19 -13.15 -7.68
N THR A 122 1.59 -13.75 -8.72
CA THR A 122 1.75 -13.35 -10.12
C THR A 122 0.52 -12.67 -10.72
N ASP A 123 -0.65 -12.82 -10.12
CA ASP A 123 -1.88 -12.15 -10.56
C ASP A 123 -1.93 -10.70 -10.05
N PRO A 124 -2.05 -9.70 -10.94
CA PRO A 124 -2.17 -8.29 -10.54
C PRO A 124 -3.45 -7.98 -9.74
N HIS A 125 -4.51 -8.76 -9.89
CA HIS A 125 -5.73 -8.59 -9.09
C HIS A 125 -5.46 -8.98 -7.63
N ASN A 126 -4.77 -10.09 -7.41
CA ASN A 126 -4.36 -10.53 -6.08
C ASN A 126 -3.40 -9.54 -5.42
N LEU A 127 -2.39 -9.05 -6.16
CA LEU A 127 -1.50 -8.01 -5.64
C LEU A 127 -2.27 -6.75 -5.23
N GLY A 128 -3.16 -6.26 -6.10
CA GLY A 128 -3.97 -5.08 -5.79
C GLY A 128 -4.87 -5.27 -4.56
N ALA A 129 -5.47 -6.44 -4.42
CA ALA A 129 -6.29 -6.78 -3.26
C ALA A 129 -5.44 -6.92 -1.97
N CYS A 130 -4.23 -7.50 -2.05
CA CYS A 130 -3.29 -7.56 -0.93
C CYS A 130 -2.84 -6.16 -0.49
N LEU A 131 -2.51 -5.27 -1.42
CA LEU A 131 -2.18 -3.87 -1.09
C LEU A 131 -3.34 -3.16 -0.40
N ARG A 132 -4.56 -3.34 -0.90
CA ARG A 132 -5.76 -2.74 -0.31
C ARG A 132 -6.02 -3.24 1.12
N VAL A 133 -5.83 -4.51 1.36
CA VAL A 133 -5.98 -5.10 2.69
C VAL A 133 -4.84 -4.69 3.63
N ALA A 134 -3.63 -4.57 3.11
CA ALA A 134 -2.47 -4.08 3.86
C ALA A 134 -2.69 -2.62 4.33
N ASP A 135 -3.17 -1.74 3.44
CA ASP A 135 -3.55 -0.36 3.79
C ASP A 135 -4.64 -0.33 4.87
N ALA A 136 -5.70 -1.11 4.69
CA ALA A 136 -6.81 -1.17 5.63
C ALA A 136 -6.40 -1.67 7.03
N ALA A 137 -5.40 -2.54 7.11
CA ALA A 137 -4.85 -3.07 8.35
C ALA A 137 -3.74 -2.19 8.95
N GLY A 138 -3.32 -1.13 8.26
CA GLY A 138 -2.20 -0.29 8.68
C GLY A 138 -0.84 -1.00 8.59
N ALA A 139 -0.68 -1.93 7.64
CA ALA A 139 0.62 -2.53 7.37
C ALA A 139 1.58 -1.50 6.78
N HIS A 140 2.83 -1.54 7.22
CA HIS A 140 3.84 -0.54 6.89
C HIS A 140 4.46 -0.75 5.50
N ALA A 141 4.46 -1.99 4.98
CA ALA A 141 4.86 -2.30 3.62
C ALA A 141 4.31 -3.65 3.15
N VAL A 142 4.27 -3.81 1.82
CA VAL A 142 4.13 -5.09 1.13
C VAL A 142 5.45 -5.39 0.43
N ILE A 143 6.03 -6.55 0.69
CA ILE A 143 7.33 -6.99 0.17
C ILE A 143 7.11 -8.17 -0.77
N ALA A 144 7.74 -8.16 -1.94
CA ALA A 144 7.69 -9.26 -2.88
C ALA A 144 9.04 -9.48 -3.57
N PRO A 145 9.34 -10.68 -4.07
CA PRO A 145 10.51 -10.89 -4.91
C PRO A 145 10.33 -10.15 -6.24
N ARG A 146 11.44 -9.70 -6.84
CA ARG A 146 11.44 -9.12 -8.19
C ARG A 146 11.08 -10.13 -9.24
N ASP A 147 11.57 -11.36 -9.06
CA ASP A 147 11.37 -12.45 -10.01
C ASP A 147 10.20 -13.33 -9.57
N ARG A 148 9.44 -13.84 -10.55
CA ARG A 148 8.27 -14.71 -10.33
C ARG A 148 7.19 -14.06 -9.45
N ALA A 149 7.05 -12.76 -9.52
CA ALA A 149 5.98 -12.01 -8.92
C ALA A 149 5.54 -10.89 -9.87
N VAL A 150 4.30 -10.47 -9.75
CA VAL A 150 3.79 -9.34 -10.51
C VAL A 150 4.30 -8.03 -9.93
N GLY A 151 4.75 -7.13 -10.79
CA GLY A 151 5.05 -5.76 -10.40
C GLY A 151 3.78 -4.91 -10.23
N LEU A 152 3.93 -3.77 -9.58
CA LEU A 152 2.86 -2.79 -9.44
C LEU A 152 2.56 -2.15 -10.81
N ASN A 153 1.62 -2.72 -11.52
CA ASN A 153 1.13 -2.24 -12.81
C ASN A 153 -0.22 -1.51 -12.68
N SER A 154 -0.72 -0.98 -13.79
CA SER A 154 -2.00 -0.24 -13.80
C SER A 154 -3.21 -1.04 -13.33
N THR A 155 -3.22 -2.36 -13.55
CA THR A 155 -4.29 -3.25 -13.07
C THR A 155 -4.22 -3.40 -11.56
N ALA A 156 -3.05 -3.73 -11.01
CA ALA A 156 -2.85 -3.85 -9.56
C ALA A 156 -3.14 -2.51 -8.83
N ALA A 157 -2.64 -1.40 -9.35
CA ALA A 157 -2.90 -0.07 -8.79
C ALA A 157 -4.40 0.27 -8.77
N LYS A 158 -5.14 -0.10 -9.83
CA LYS A 158 -6.59 0.11 -9.90
C LYS A 158 -7.35 -0.74 -8.87
N VAL A 159 -7.00 -2.02 -8.71
CA VAL A 159 -7.63 -2.92 -7.74
C VAL A 159 -7.28 -2.50 -6.30
N ALA A 160 -6.07 -2.01 -6.08
CA ALA A 160 -5.63 -1.47 -4.79
C ALA A 160 -6.46 -0.27 -4.30
N SER A 161 -7.25 0.37 -5.18
CA SER A 161 -8.20 1.44 -4.80
C SER A 161 -7.55 2.59 -4.02
N GLY A 162 -6.33 2.99 -4.39
CA GLY A 162 -5.57 4.04 -3.72
C GLY A 162 -4.50 3.55 -2.75
N ALA A 163 -4.55 2.31 -2.27
CA ALA A 163 -3.55 1.76 -1.36
C ALA A 163 -2.14 1.71 -1.97
N ALA A 164 -2.02 1.64 -3.29
CA ALA A 164 -0.74 1.75 -3.99
C ALA A 164 -0.07 3.13 -3.85
N GLU A 165 -0.77 4.13 -3.36
CA GLU A 165 -0.28 5.48 -3.12
C GLU A 165 0.14 5.71 -1.66
N THR A 166 -0.19 4.78 -0.76
CA THR A 166 -0.03 4.92 0.68
C THR A 166 0.83 3.83 1.29
N VAL A 167 0.77 2.61 0.74
CA VAL A 167 1.53 1.46 1.23
C VAL A 167 2.75 1.23 0.32
N PRO A 168 3.98 1.28 0.84
CA PRO A 168 5.19 0.93 0.11
C PRO A 168 5.11 -0.50 -0.45
N TYR A 169 5.34 -0.65 -1.76
CA TYR A 169 5.53 -1.94 -2.40
C TYR A 169 7.00 -2.14 -2.72
N ILE A 170 7.70 -2.89 -1.88
CA ILE A 170 9.15 -3.08 -1.93
C ILE A 170 9.47 -4.38 -2.65
N THR A 171 10.15 -4.31 -3.80
CA THR A 171 10.59 -5.48 -4.53
C THR A 171 12.05 -5.82 -4.21
N VAL A 172 12.31 -7.07 -3.85
CA VAL A 172 13.64 -7.55 -3.44
C VAL A 172 14.18 -8.60 -4.40
N THR A 173 15.48 -8.65 -4.58
CA THR A 173 16.13 -9.62 -5.48
C THR A 173 16.24 -11.02 -4.86
N ASN A 174 16.34 -11.10 -3.54
CA ASN A 174 16.48 -12.37 -2.82
C ASN A 174 15.60 -12.35 -1.55
N LEU A 175 14.39 -12.93 -1.66
CA LEU A 175 13.42 -12.91 -0.58
C LEU A 175 13.94 -13.57 0.70
N ALA A 176 14.57 -14.76 0.59
CA ALA A 176 15.09 -15.45 1.77
C ALA A 176 16.19 -14.66 2.49
N ARG A 177 17.02 -13.90 1.76
CA ARG A 177 17.99 -12.99 2.36
C ARG A 177 17.27 -11.86 3.09
N THR A 178 16.27 -11.26 2.47
CA THR A 178 15.47 -10.18 3.08
C THR A 178 14.75 -10.65 4.35
N LEU A 179 14.22 -11.89 4.36
CA LEU A 179 13.62 -12.45 5.57
C LEU A 179 14.63 -12.58 6.71
N ARG A 180 15.89 -12.97 6.42
CA ARG A 180 16.95 -12.99 7.46
C ARG A 180 17.27 -11.58 7.96
N GLU A 181 17.39 -10.60 7.06
CA GLU A 181 17.59 -9.20 7.42
C GLU A 181 16.47 -8.67 8.33
N LEU A 182 15.20 -9.07 8.08
CA LEU A 182 14.06 -8.76 8.96
C LEU A 182 14.22 -9.39 10.34
N LYS A 183 14.62 -10.67 10.41
CA LYS A 183 14.87 -11.39 11.67
C LYS A 183 16.01 -10.73 12.47
N ASP A 184 17.11 -10.37 11.80
CA ASP A 184 18.24 -9.67 12.43
C ASP A 184 17.82 -8.28 12.96
N ALA A 185 16.80 -7.65 12.37
CA ALA A 185 16.17 -6.41 12.84
C ALA A 185 15.10 -6.64 13.93
N GLY A 186 14.92 -7.87 14.41
CA GLY A 186 13.95 -8.19 15.47
C GLY A 186 12.50 -8.32 15.00
N VAL A 187 12.27 -8.47 13.70
CA VAL A 187 10.93 -8.73 13.14
C VAL A 187 10.70 -10.23 13.06
N TRP A 188 9.65 -10.72 13.70
CA TRP A 188 9.28 -12.13 13.64
C TRP A 188 8.66 -12.50 12.31
N VAL A 189 9.24 -13.44 11.59
CA VAL A 189 8.82 -13.86 10.26
C VAL A 189 7.96 -15.10 10.36
N ILE A 190 6.66 -14.95 10.09
CA ILE A 190 5.65 -16.01 10.23
C ILE A 190 5.12 -16.38 8.84
N GLY A 191 5.33 -17.63 8.44
CA GLY A 191 4.82 -18.17 7.17
C GLY A 191 3.45 -18.83 7.32
N THR A 192 2.59 -18.65 6.32
CA THR A 192 1.28 -19.35 6.29
C THR A 192 1.35 -20.60 5.42
N ALA A 193 0.96 -21.75 5.98
CA ALA A 193 0.94 -23.03 5.28
C ALA A 193 -0.16 -23.94 5.86
N GLY A 194 -0.89 -24.65 5.00
CA GLY A 194 -2.00 -25.49 5.45
C GLY A 194 -1.58 -26.68 6.31
N ASP A 195 -0.33 -27.14 6.16
CA ASP A 195 0.28 -28.23 6.92
C ASP A 195 1.11 -27.76 8.13
N ALA A 196 0.97 -26.48 8.53
CA ALA A 196 1.66 -25.95 9.69
C ALA A 196 1.16 -26.57 11.00
N PRO A 197 1.99 -26.63 12.05
CA PRO A 197 1.62 -27.30 13.31
C PRO A 197 0.74 -26.45 14.22
N ARG A 198 0.70 -25.11 14.02
CA ARG A 198 0.04 -24.16 14.93
C ARG A 198 -0.99 -23.33 14.19
N SER A 199 -2.11 -23.03 14.86
CA SER A 199 -3.09 -22.10 14.32
C SER A 199 -2.59 -20.64 14.37
N LEU A 200 -2.95 -19.86 13.37
CA LEU A 200 -2.74 -18.40 13.35
C LEU A 200 -3.28 -17.74 14.65
N TYR A 201 -4.42 -18.21 15.13
CA TYR A 201 -5.11 -17.64 16.31
C TYR A 201 -4.45 -17.98 17.65
N GLU A 202 -3.51 -18.94 17.67
CA GLU A 202 -2.71 -19.31 18.84
C GLU A 202 -1.33 -18.67 18.84
N THR A 203 -1.06 -17.81 17.85
CA THR A 203 0.25 -17.19 17.62
C THR A 203 0.21 -15.74 18.07
N ALA A 204 1.24 -15.30 18.80
CA ALA A 204 1.37 -13.89 19.19
C ALA A 204 1.75 -13.03 17.98
N LEU A 205 0.94 -12.01 17.69
CA LEU A 205 1.11 -11.09 16.55
C LEU A 205 1.17 -9.62 17.01
N ASP A 206 1.29 -9.37 18.26
CA ASP A 206 1.29 -8.04 18.88
C ASP A 206 2.64 -7.31 18.75
N GLY A 207 3.75 -8.06 18.63
CA GLY A 207 5.10 -7.55 18.40
C GLY A 207 5.39 -7.20 16.94
N PRO A 208 6.67 -6.86 16.60
CA PRO A 208 7.10 -6.67 15.21
C PRO A 208 6.95 -7.97 14.42
N VAL A 209 6.15 -7.98 13.34
CA VAL A 209 5.84 -9.20 12.57
C VAL A 209 5.83 -8.95 11.07
N ALA A 210 6.32 -9.94 10.32
CA ALA A 210 6.18 -10.07 8.88
C ALA A 210 5.40 -11.35 8.57
N LEU A 211 4.19 -11.20 8.03
CA LEU A 211 3.36 -12.32 7.58
C LEU A 211 3.71 -12.69 6.15
N VAL A 212 4.14 -13.93 5.95
CA VAL A 212 4.56 -14.45 4.64
C VAL A 212 3.45 -15.31 4.05
N MET A 213 2.94 -14.89 2.90
CA MET A 213 1.92 -15.59 2.13
C MET A 213 2.56 -16.21 0.89
N GLY A 214 2.26 -17.47 0.63
CA GLY A 214 2.67 -18.16 -0.59
C GLY A 214 1.74 -17.88 -1.77
N ALA A 215 2.15 -18.35 -2.96
CA ALA A 215 1.31 -18.36 -4.15
C ALA A 215 0.13 -19.33 -4.00
N GLU A 216 -0.96 -19.05 -4.72
CA GLU A 216 -2.10 -19.95 -4.80
C GLU A 216 -1.69 -21.30 -5.41
N GLY A 217 -2.06 -22.40 -4.78
CA GLY A 217 -1.75 -23.77 -5.18
C GLY A 217 -0.35 -24.26 -4.81
N GLU A 218 0.70 -23.49 -5.11
CA GLU A 218 2.09 -23.90 -4.86
C GLU A 218 2.56 -23.57 -3.42
N GLY A 219 1.90 -22.62 -2.75
CA GLY A 219 2.30 -22.14 -1.43
C GLY A 219 3.61 -21.33 -1.44
N MET A 220 4.33 -21.32 -0.34
CA MET A 220 5.64 -20.67 -0.22
C MET A 220 6.72 -21.55 -0.85
N ARG A 221 7.71 -20.94 -1.50
CA ARG A 221 8.92 -21.63 -1.97
C ARG A 221 9.67 -22.23 -0.78
N ARG A 222 10.31 -23.39 -1.03
CA ARG A 222 11.02 -24.14 0.01
C ARG A 222 11.95 -23.27 0.87
N LEU A 223 12.80 -22.47 0.24
CA LEU A 223 13.76 -21.65 0.97
C LEU A 223 13.08 -20.50 1.76
N THR A 224 12.00 -19.94 1.25
CA THR A 224 11.17 -18.95 1.98
C THR A 224 10.58 -19.59 3.23
N ARG A 225 9.97 -20.76 3.10
CA ARG A 225 9.38 -21.53 4.19
C ARG A 225 10.41 -21.88 5.27
N GLU A 226 11.60 -22.40 4.86
CA GLU A 226 12.68 -22.75 5.77
C GLU A 226 13.30 -21.53 6.49
N THR A 227 13.12 -20.33 5.96
CA THR A 227 13.66 -19.10 6.54
C THR A 227 12.70 -18.48 7.56
N CYS A 228 11.40 -18.80 7.52
CA CYS A 228 10.44 -18.33 8.52
C CYS A 228 10.83 -18.81 9.93
N ASP A 229 10.52 -18.01 10.95
CA ASP A 229 10.70 -18.39 12.34
C ASP A 229 9.65 -19.38 12.82
N ASP A 230 8.42 -19.21 12.34
CA ASP A 230 7.29 -20.10 12.62
C ASP A 230 6.40 -20.26 11.39
N LEU A 231 5.63 -21.36 11.39
CA LEU A 231 4.61 -21.64 10.38
C LEU A 231 3.27 -21.77 11.07
N VAL A 232 2.25 -21.13 10.45
CA VAL A 232 0.89 -21.14 10.96
C VAL A 232 -0.12 -21.48 9.90
N TYR A 233 -1.22 -22.10 10.30
CA TYR A 233 -2.34 -22.34 9.40
C TYR A 233 -3.56 -21.50 9.80
N ILE A 234 -4.40 -21.20 8.82
CA ILE A 234 -5.75 -20.64 9.05
C ILE A 234 -6.72 -21.82 9.11
N PRO A 235 -7.46 -22.02 10.22
CA PRO A 235 -8.40 -23.15 10.33
C PRO A 235 -9.46 -23.12 9.24
N MET A 236 -9.57 -24.21 8.48
CA MET A 236 -10.56 -24.39 7.42
C MET A 236 -11.65 -25.34 7.93
N MET A 237 -12.90 -24.87 7.95
CA MET A 237 -14.04 -25.64 8.49
C MET A 237 -14.90 -26.30 7.40
N GLY A 238 -14.60 -26.02 6.14
CA GLY A 238 -15.32 -26.52 4.97
C GLY A 238 -14.52 -27.55 4.17
N SER A 239 -14.90 -27.72 2.90
CA SER A 239 -14.29 -28.68 1.98
C SER A 239 -13.15 -28.14 1.14
N VAL A 240 -12.87 -26.83 1.22
CA VAL A 240 -11.76 -26.23 0.49
C VAL A 240 -10.47 -26.27 1.31
N ASP A 241 -9.34 -26.50 0.65
CA ASP A 241 -8.04 -26.67 1.31
C ASP A 241 -7.27 -25.36 1.46
N SER A 242 -7.69 -24.30 0.78
CA SER A 242 -7.00 -23.02 0.79
C SER A 242 -7.95 -21.85 0.54
N LEU A 243 -7.48 -20.64 0.88
CA LEU A 243 -8.12 -19.38 0.58
C LEU A 243 -7.34 -18.64 -0.50
N ASN A 244 -8.03 -17.76 -1.22
CA ASN A 244 -7.36 -16.75 -2.04
C ASN A 244 -6.34 -15.98 -1.19
N VAL A 245 -5.15 -15.70 -1.75
CA VAL A 245 -4.03 -15.09 -1.03
C VAL A 245 -4.38 -13.74 -0.41
N SER A 246 -5.23 -12.94 -1.05
CA SER A 246 -5.63 -11.65 -0.49
C SER A 246 -6.59 -11.80 0.69
N VAL A 247 -7.43 -12.84 0.68
CA VAL A 247 -8.31 -13.17 1.81
C VAL A 247 -7.48 -13.67 3.00
N ALA A 248 -6.54 -14.60 2.76
CA ALA A 248 -5.62 -15.10 3.77
C ALA A 248 -4.78 -13.96 4.38
N SER A 249 -4.26 -13.04 3.53
CA SER A 249 -3.56 -11.84 3.97
C SER A 249 -4.43 -10.97 4.88
N GLY A 250 -5.71 -10.80 4.52
CA GLY A 250 -6.66 -10.04 5.33
C GLY A 250 -6.88 -10.66 6.71
N ILE A 251 -7.11 -11.97 6.77
CA ILE A 251 -7.29 -12.69 8.02
C ILE A 251 -6.06 -12.52 8.93
N GLY A 252 -4.84 -12.74 8.38
CA GLY A 252 -3.61 -12.65 9.16
C GLY A 252 -3.33 -11.23 9.66
N LEU A 253 -3.44 -10.24 8.78
CA LEU A 253 -3.20 -8.84 9.13
C LEU A 253 -4.22 -8.32 10.16
N PHE A 254 -5.51 -8.63 9.98
CA PHE A 254 -6.53 -8.19 10.93
C PHE A 254 -6.50 -8.94 12.25
N GLU A 255 -5.99 -10.17 12.29
CA GLU A 255 -5.70 -10.84 13.55
C GLU A 255 -4.57 -10.12 14.30
N ALA A 256 -3.49 -9.71 13.62
CA ALA A 256 -2.45 -8.87 14.21
C ALA A 256 -3.03 -7.53 14.72
N VAL A 257 -3.89 -6.88 13.94
CA VAL A 257 -4.58 -5.65 14.36
C VAL A 257 -5.43 -5.87 15.60
N ARG A 258 -6.19 -6.98 15.66
CA ARG A 258 -7.00 -7.34 16.82
C ARG A 258 -6.16 -7.51 18.08
N GLN A 259 -5.02 -8.19 17.99
CA GLN A 259 -4.13 -8.41 19.13
C GLN A 259 -3.48 -7.11 19.59
N ARG A 260 -3.06 -6.24 18.68
CA ARG A 260 -2.44 -4.93 18.98
C ARG A 260 -3.41 -3.90 19.54
N ASN A 261 -4.70 -4.03 19.21
CA ASN A 261 -5.77 -3.14 19.64
C ASN A 261 -6.86 -3.94 20.37
N PRO A 262 -6.61 -4.42 21.59
CA PRO A 262 -7.60 -5.18 22.33
C PRO A 262 -8.86 -4.32 22.47
N ILE A 263 -9.99 -4.84 22.00
CA ILE A 263 -11.30 -4.19 22.12
C ILE A 263 -11.54 -3.96 23.60
N LYS A 264 -11.43 -2.72 24.06
CA LYS A 264 -11.91 -2.37 25.39
C LYS A 264 -13.42 -2.61 25.38
N ASN A 265 -13.87 -3.64 26.10
CA ASN A 265 -15.29 -3.87 26.31
C ASN A 265 -15.91 -2.54 26.78
N ARG A 266 -16.78 -1.98 25.94
CA ARG A 266 -17.59 -0.80 26.29
C ARG A 266 -18.69 -1.20 27.25
#